data_c3c5acd7dc175007fa290b30058450e0
#
_entry.id   c3c5acd7dc175007fa290b30058450e0
#
_cell.length_a   1.000
_cell.length_b   1.000
_cell.length_c   1.000
_cell.angle_alpha   90.00
_cell.angle_beta   90.00
_cell.angle_gamma   90.00
#
_symmetry.space_group_name_H-M   'P 1'
#
loop_
_entity.id
_entity.type
_entity.pdbx_description
1 polymer ?
#
loop_
_entity_poly.entity_id
_entity_poly.type
_entity_poly.pdbx_seq_one_letter_code
_entity_poly.pdbx_strand_id
1 'polypeptide(L)'
;MQRAIFLAVFGGAALVTAMICWGAWFFFIRPMDEAVKTANRLQQIFSEQFEITPRISANAGVLFSQTSRVENLVTARRKTAIQLPIDMPLEDGSQPIVSAEFRAGAGIAGRETLEMNVRRGGRQVDARIPANKILDLQLIGSPIVDSSKTSWENLPDRTQARVLRQLRLAARKLILEEGLLAEADREFLARIQAIAAQADCALVIQKSKAP
;
A
#
# COMPACT_ATOMS: atom_id res chain seq x y z
N MET A 1 -38.45 4.29 -62.91
CA MET A 1 -38.87 3.87 -61.54
C MET A 1 -37.87 2.96 -60.87
N GLN A 2 -37.29 1.92 -61.46
CA GLN A 2 -36.35 0.99 -60.83
C GLN A 2 -35.13 1.66 -60.20
N ARG A 3 -34.49 2.66 -60.77
CA ARG A 3 -33.33 3.35 -60.25
C ARG A 3 -33.59 4.11 -58.91
N ALA A 4 -34.79 4.68 -58.77
CA ALA A 4 -35.15 5.40 -57.53
C ALA A 4 -35.42 4.45 -56.39
N ILE A 5 -35.96 3.27 -56.61
CA ILE A 5 -36.18 2.24 -55.60
C ILE A 5 -34.85 1.66 -55.13
N PHE A 6 -33.90 1.45 -56.05
CA PHE A 6 -32.55 0.96 -55.72
C PHE A 6 -31.79 1.98 -54.84
N LEU A 7 -31.85 3.26 -55.19
CA LEU A 7 -31.22 4.33 -54.37
C LEU A 7 -31.85 4.47 -52.98
N ALA A 8 -33.17 4.32 -52.86
CA ALA A 8 -33.86 4.37 -51.58
C ALA A 8 -33.52 3.18 -50.68
N VAL A 9 -33.43 1.98 -51.23
CA VAL A 9 -33.07 0.77 -50.46
C VAL A 9 -31.60 0.78 -50.04
N PHE A 10 -30.69 1.15 -50.94
CA PHE A 10 -29.27 1.26 -50.60
C PHE A 10 -28.97 2.42 -49.64
N GLY A 11 -29.62 3.56 -49.78
CA GLY A 11 -29.50 4.69 -48.88
C GLY A 11 -30.04 4.37 -47.49
N GLY A 12 -31.15 3.68 -47.39
CA GLY A 12 -31.74 3.21 -46.15
C GLY A 12 -30.84 2.19 -45.42
N ALA A 13 -30.31 1.19 -46.14
CA ALA A 13 -29.39 0.22 -45.60
C ALA A 13 -28.08 0.85 -45.07
N ALA A 14 -27.51 1.82 -45.82
CA ALA A 14 -26.31 2.54 -45.41
C ALA A 14 -26.55 3.37 -44.12
N LEU A 15 -27.73 4.02 -44.01
CA LEU A 15 -28.10 4.79 -42.82
C LEU A 15 -28.27 3.91 -41.59
N VAL A 16 -28.91 2.76 -41.71
CA VAL A 16 -29.09 1.78 -40.62
C VAL A 16 -27.72 1.22 -40.17
N THR A 17 -26.86 0.88 -41.13
CA THR A 17 -25.51 0.41 -40.83
C THR A 17 -24.69 1.47 -40.11
N ALA A 18 -24.74 2.73 -40.55
CA ALA A 18 -24.07 3.85 -39.88
C ALA A 18 -24.58 4.08 -38.46
N MET A 19 -25.89 3.98 -38.21
CA MET A 19 -26.49 4.08 -36.89
C MET A 19 -26.04 2.94 -35.96
N ILE A 20 -25.98 1.70 -36.47
CA ILE A 20 -25.50 0.54 -35.71
C ILE A 20 -24.03 0.69 -35.38
N CYS A 21 -23.19 1.08 -36.34
CA CYS A 21 -21.76 1.32 -36.11
C CYS A 21 -21.52 2.47 -35.12
N TRP A 22 -22.27 3.56 -35.23
CA TRP A 22 -22.18 4.69 -34.31
C TRP A 22 -22.65 4.32 -32.90
N GLY A 23 -23.76 3.57 -32.80
CA GLY A 23 -24.24 3.03 -31.52
C GLY A 23 -23.22 2.07 -30.88
N ALA A 24 -22.66 1.14 -31.67
CA ALA A 24 -21.64 0.24 -31.20
C ALA A 24 -20.38 1.00 -30.74
N TRP A 25 -19.94 2.01 -31.50
CA TRP A 25 -18.81 2.86 -31.09
C TRP A 25 -19.10 3.62 -29.80
N PHE A 26 -20.26 4.25 -29.67
CA PHE A 26 -20.63 5.04 -28.51
C PHE A 26 -20.82 4.22 -27.24
N PHE A 27 -21.44 3.02 -27.35
CA PHE A 27 -21.75 2.19 -26.18
C PHE A 27 -20.65 1.22 -25.80
N PHE A 28 -19.79 0.80 -26.72
CA PHE A 28 -18.79 -0.23 -26.45
C PHE A 28 -17.35 0.28 -26.53
N ILE A 29 -16.98 1.02 -27.55
CA ILE A 29 -15.60 1.42 -27.80
C ILE A 29 -15.21 2.60 -26.92
N ARG A 30 -15.97 3.69 -26.98
CA ARG A 30 -15.66 4.92 -26.22
C ARG A 30 -15.48 4.72 -24.70
N PRO A 31 -16.36 3.98 -23.99
CA PRO A 31 -16.18 3.74 -22.57
C PRO A 31 -14.95 2.89 -22.25
N MET A 32 -14.50 2.05 -23.20
CA MET A 32 -13.30 1.24 -23.05
C MET A 32 -12.04 2.09 -23.19
N ASP A 33 -12.01 3.01 -24.16
CA ASP A 33 -10.91 3.96 -24.34
C ASP A 33 -10.74 4.89 -23.14
N GLU A 34 -11.84 5.34 -22.54
CA GLU A 34 -11.81 6.16 -21.31
C GLU A 34 -11.23 5.37 -20.13
N ALA A 35 -11.60 4.10 -19.97
CA ALA A 35 -11.04 3.25 -18.94
C ALA A 35 -9.53 3.03 -19.10
N VAL A 36 -9.06 2.83 -20.34
CA VAL A 36 -7.63 2.69 -20.66
C VAL A 36 -6.86 3.97 -20.37
N LYS A 37 -7.40 5.12 -20.76
CA LYS A 37 -6.80 6.44 -20.47
C LYS A 37 -6.66 6.68 -18.96
N THR A 38 -7.70 6.37 -18.19
CA THR A 38 -7.66 6.50 -16.73
C THR A 38 -6.66 5.54 -16.11
N ALA A 39 -6.57 4.30 -16.60
CA ALA A 39 -5.58 3.33 -16.13
C ALA A 39 -4.14 3.80 -16.38
N ASN A 40 -3.85 4.34 -17.59
CA ASN A 40 -2.54 4.90 -17.92
C ASN A 40 -2.19 6.09 -17.03
N ARG A 41 -3.14 6.98 -16.79
CA ARG A 41 -2.96 8.16 -15.94
C ARG A 41 -2.68 7.75 -14.49
N LEU A 42 -3.44 6.80 -13.96
CA LEU A 42 -3.20 6.23 -12.64
C LEU A 42 -1.80 5.62 -12.53
N GLN A 43 -1.39 4.82 -13.51
CA GLN A 43 -0.07 4.22 -13.52
C GLN A 43 1.03 5.27 -13.47
N GLN A 44 0.94 6.31 -14.27
CA GLN A 44 1.90 7.41 -14.29
C GLN A 44 1.99 8.08 -12.93
N ILE A 45 0.86 8.48 -12.33
CA ILE A 45 0.82 9.15 -11.03
C ILE A 45 1.39 8.25 -9.94
N PHE A 46 1.03 6.94 -9.95
CA PHE A 46 1.57 5.98 -8.98
C PHE A 46 3.09 5.82 -9.09
N SER A 47 3.62 5.70 -10.31
CA SER A 47 5.06 5.56 -10.53
C SER A 47 5.85 6.81 -10.07
N GLU A 48 5.26 8.00 -10.23
CA GLU A 48 5.87 9.25 -9.79
C GLU A 48 5.85 9.44 -8.27
N GLN A 49 4.76 9.03 -7.60
CA GLN A 49 4.56 9.31 -6.17
C GLN A 49 5.04 8.21 -5.22
N PHE A 50 5.01 6.95 -5.64
CA PHE A 50 5.28 5.81 -4.77
C PHE A 50 6.44 4.92 -5.21
N GLU A 51 7.01 5.13 -6.38
CA GLU A 51 7.95 4.17 -7.00
C GLU A 51 7.37 2.75 -7.11
N ILE A 52 6.05 2.61 -6.98
CA ILE A 52 5.31 1.36 -7.05
C ILE A 52 4.46 1.35 -8.31
N THR A 53 4.47 0.24 -9.02
CA THR A 53 3.54 0.02 -10.13
C THR A 53 2.43 -0.92 -9.65
N PRO A 54 1.21 -0.42 -9.36
CA PRO A 54 0.09 -1.27 -9.01
C PRO A 54 -0.29 -2.15 -10.21
N ARG A 55 -0.90 -3.30 -9.94
CA ARG A 55 -1.52 -4.09 -10.98
C ARG A 55 -2.83 -3.44 -11.39
N ILE A 56 -2.84 -2.76 -12.55
CA ILE A 56 -4.03 -2.08 -13.06
C ILE A 56 -4.67 -2.92 -14.15
N SER A 57 -5.97 -3.17 -14.01
CA SER A 57 -6.81 -3.82 -15.01
C SER A 57 -7.96 -2.89 -15.42
N ALA A 58 -8.37 -2.98 -16.68
CA ALA A 58 -9.58 -2.32 -17.16
C ALA A 58 -10.49 -3.37 -17.80
N ASN A 59 -11.76 -3.42 -17.37
CA ASN A 59 -12.79 -4.31 -17.91
C ASN A 59 -12.35 -5.80 -18.01
N ALA A 60 -11.82 -6.36 -16.91
CA ALA A 60 -11.33 -7.74 -16.78
C ALA A 60 -10.09 -8.09 -17.65
N GLY A 61 -9.56 -7.18 -18.46
CA GLY A 61 -8.27 -7.33 -19.11
C GLY A 61 -7.14 -6.77 -18.24
N VAL A 62 -6.05 -7.50 -18.04
CA VAL A 62 -4.86 -6.99 -17.35
C VAL A 62 -4.11 -6.09 -18.32
N LEU A 63 -4.16 -4.78 -18.11
CA LEU A 63 -3.45 -3.81 -18.95
C LEU A 63 -1.97 -3.68 -18.56
N PHE A 64 -1.69 -3.77 -17.25
CA PHE A 64 -0.35 -3.63 -16.72
C PHE A 64 -0.11 -4.68 -15.64
N SER A 65 0.83 -5.57 -15.90
CA SER A 65 1.34 -6.54 -14.95
C SER A 65 2.86 -6.35 -14.87
N GLN A 66 3.32 -5.22 -14.35
CA GLN A 66 4.71 -5.11 -13.97
C GLN A 66 4.85 -5.51 -12.51
N THR A 67 5.45 -6.64 -12.28
CA THR A 67 6.06 -7.00 -11.01
C THR A 67 7.35 -6.18 -10.88
N SER A 68 7.24 -4.89 -10.58
CA SER A 68 8.41 -4.21 -10.05
C SER A 68 8.71 -4.89 -8.71
N ARG A 69 9.96 -5.27 -8.49
CA ARG A 69 10.45 -5.65 -7.16
C ARG A 69 10.37 -4.40 -6.29
N VAL A 70 9.21 -4.16 -5.74
CA VAL A 70 9.03 -3.06 -4.82
C VAL A 70 9.70 -3.47 -3.52
N GLU A 71 10.64 -2.66 -3.08
CA GLU A 71 11.03 -2.61 -1.69
C GLU A 71 9.79 -2.27 -0.86
N ASN A 72 9.79 -2.63 0.40
CA ASN A 72 8.67 -2.38 1.30
C ASN A 72 8.21 -0.92 1.26
N LEU A 73 6.91 -0.69 1.03
CA LEU A 73 6.34 0.65 1.06
C LEU A 73 6.06 1.07 2.50
N VAL A 74 6.95 1.85 3.09
CA VAL A 74 6.76 2.40 4.44
C VAL A 74 5.83 3.61 4.36
N THR A 75 4.67 3.53 4.99
CA THR A 75 3.65 4.60 5.01
C THR A 75 3.63 5.37 6.33
N ALA A 76 4.01 4.73 7.44
CA ALA A 76 4.16 5.39 8.73
C ALA A 76 5.45 4.98 9.43
N ARG A 77 6.02 5.89 10.21
CA ARG A 77 7.22 5.65 11.02
C ARG A 77 7.03 6.23 12.41
N ARG A 78 7.50 5.47 13.42
CA ARG A 78 7.43 5.91 14.81
C ARG A 78 8.72 5.57 15.55
N LYS A 79 9.09 6.43 16.50
CA LYS A 79 10.14 6.14 17.48
C LYS A 79 9.48 5.83 18.81
N THR A 80 10.00 4.84 19.53
CA THR A 80 9.53 4.48 20.86
C THR A 80 10.70 4.14 21.77
N ALA A 81 10.62 4.53 23.03
CA ALA A 81 11.59 4.19 24.05
C ALA A 81 11.01 3.08 24.95
N ILE A 82 11.81 2.07 25.21
CA ILE A 82 11.43 0.93 26.07
C ILE A 82 12.38 0.86 27.25
N GLN A 83 11.82 0.60 28.42
CA GLN A 83 12.56 0.33 29.64
C GLN A 83 12.14 -1.02 30.19
N LEU A 84 13.12 -1.86 30.49
CA LEU A 84 12.88 -3.19 31.05
C LEU A 84 13.87 -3.45 32.22
N PRO A 85 13.41 -4.00 33.35
CA PRO A 85 14.31 -4.52 34.35
C PRO A 85 15.03 -5.76 33.81
N ILE A 86 16.32 -5.86 34.11
CA ILE A 86 17.09 -7.06 33.81
C ILE A 86 16.99 -8.00 35.03
N ASP A 87 16.68 -9.26 34.75
CA ASP A 87 16.71 -10.33 35.75
C ASP A 87 18.16 -10.75 36.06
N MET A 88 18.90 -9.84 36.68
CA MET A 88 20.27 -10.01 37.13
C MET A 88 20.46 -9.10 38.35
N PRO A 89 20.25 -9.63 39.56
CA PRO A 89 20.40 -8.83 40.77
C PRO A 89 21.84 -8.33 40.89
N LEU A 90 21.99 -7.05 41.16
CA LEU A 90 23.27 -6.47 41.53
C LEU A 90 23.64 -6.88 42.98
N GLU A 91 24.90 -6.65 43.38
CA GLU A 91 25.38 -6.98 44.73
C GLU A 91 24.54 -6.34 45.86
N ASP A 92 23.85 -5.24 45.58
CA ASP A 92 22.93 -4.54 46.48
C ASP A 92 21.48 -5.08 46.44
N GLY A 93 21.22 -6.13 45.65
CA GLY A 93 19.90 -6.71 45.46
C GLY A 93 19.00 -5.92 44.49
N SER A 94 19.45 -4.78 43.92
CA SER A 94 18.69 -4.03 42.94
C SER A 94 18.73 -4.69 41.56
N GLN A 95 17.67 -4.51 40.80
CA GLN A 95 17.61 -4.95 39.40
C GLN A 95 17.90 -3.76 38.48
N PRO A 96 18.96 -3.81 37.65
CA PRO A 96 19.24 -2.74 36.73
C PRO A 96 18.14 -2.62 35.65
N ILE A 97 17.82 -1.39 35.33
CA ILE A 97 16.86 -1.09 34.24
C ILE A 97 17.64 -0.83 32.95
N VAL A 98 17.24 -1.45 31.87
CA VAL A 98 17.79 -1.18 30.54
C VAL A 98 16.79 -0.40 29.74
N SER A 99 17.21 0.73 29.20
CA SER A 99 16.47 1.54 28.27
C SER A 99 17.04 1.46 26.85
N ALA A 100 16.17 1.44 25.86
CA ALA A 100 16.54 1.42 24.45
C ALA A 100 15.51 2.15 23.61
N GLU A 101 15.98 2.85 22.57
CA GLU A 101 15.12 3.48 21.58
C GLU A 101 15.01 2.61 20.33
N PHE A 102 13.79 2.50 19.82
CA PHE A 102 13.50 1.80 18.57
C PHE A 102 12.82 2.72 17.57
N ARG A 103 13.14 2.52 16.30
CA ARG A 103 12.42 3.09 15.16
C ARG A 103 11.66 1.95 14.46
N ALA A 104 10.36 2.11 14.31
CA ALA A 104 9.54 1.19 13.54
C ALA A 104 9.01 1.85 12.28
N GLY A 105 8.92 1.06 11.21
CA GLY A 105 8.23 1.40 9.98
C GLY A 105 7.08 0.44 9.75
N ALA A 106 5.91 0.96 9.41
CA ALA A 106 4.75 0.18 9.01
C ALA A 106 4.30 0.53 7.60
N GLY A 107 3.75 -0.44 6.90
CA GLY A 107 3.30 -0.28 5.53
C GLY A 107 3.03 -1.60 4.82
N ILE A 108 3.09 -1.58 3.50
CA ILE A 108 2.83 -2.75 2.65
C ILE A 108 4.14 -3.45 2.32
N ALA A 109 4.17 -4.77 2.52
CA ALA A 109 5.31 -5.59 2.17
C ALA A 109 5.45 -5.71 0.64
N GLY A 110 6.67 -5.63 0.11
CA GLY A 110 6.93 -5.62 -1.33
C GLY A 110 6.52 -6.89 -2.11
N ARG A 111 6.13 -7.96 -1.41
CA ARG A 111 5.56 -9.17 -2.00
C ARG A 111 4.04 -9.11 -2.19
N GLU A 112 3.39 -8.11 -1.61
CA GLU A 112 1.95 -7.95 -1.68
C GLU A 112 1.58 -7.03 -2.82
N THR A 113 0.55 -7.40 -3.58
CA THR A 113 0.16 -6.67 -4.78
C THR A 113 -0.99 -5.73 -4.48
N LEU A 114 -0.82 -4.45 -4.78
CA LEU A 114 -1.91 -3.50 -4.87
C LEU A 114 -2.63 -3.71 -6.20
N GLU A 115 -3.88 -4.13 -6.15
CA GLU A 115 -4.69 -4.37 -7.33
C GLU A 115 -5.70 -3.24 -7.52
N MET A 116 -5.79 -2.72 -8.75
CA MET A 116 -6.74 -1.71 -9.14
C MET A 116 -7.49 -2.15 -10.39
N ASN A 117 -8.81 -2.06 -10.35
CA ASN A 117 -9.65 -2.36 -11.49
C ASN A 117 -10.43 -1.12 -11.91
N VAL A 118 -10.12 -0.58 -13.06
CA VAL A 118 -10.81 0.58 -13.63
C VAL A 118 -12.09 0.09 -14.31
N ARG A 119 -13.23 0.55 -13.80
CA ARG A 119 -14.54 0.20 -14.37
C ARG A 119 -14.75 0.89 -15.71
N ARG A 120 -15.67 0.31 -16.48
CA ARG A 120 -16.10 0.85 -17.78
C ARG A 120 -16.48 2.32 -17.65
N GLY A 121 -15.94 3.17 -18.55
CA GLY A 121 -16.12 4.62 -18.51
C GLY A 121 -15.08 5.39 -17.71
N GLY A 122 -14.09 4.69 -17.07
CA GLY A 122 -12.93 5.34 -16.46
C GLY A 122 -13.20 6.17 -15.19
N ARG A 123 -14.46 6.29 -14.76
CA ARG A 123 -14.85 7.16 -13.64
C ARG A 123 -14.78 6.51 -12.28
N GLN A 124 -14.66 5.20 -12.21
CA GLN A 124 -14.63 4.44 -10.97
C GLN A 124 -13.51 3.41 -10.99
N VAL A 125 -12.80 3.32 -9.88
CA VAL A 125 -11.69 2.39 -9.65
C VAL A 125 -11.96 1.59 -8.40
N ASP A 126 -12.00 0.27 -8.52
CA ASP A 126 -12.03 -0.64 -7.39
C ASP A 126 -10.59 -0.98 -7.02
N ALA A 127 -10.16 -0.58 -5.82
CA ALA A 127 -8.82 -0.87 -5.32
C ALA A 127 -8.88 -1.94 -4.23
N ARG A 128 -8.07 -2.99 -4.39
CA ARG A 128 -7.85 -4.01 -3.37
C ARG A 128 -6.51 -3.75 -2.71
N ILE A 129 -6.58 -3.35 -1.44
CA ILE A 129 -5.43 -2.93 -0.65
C ILE A 129 -5.03 -4.06 0.29
N PRO A 130 -3.76 -4.51 0.26
CA PRO A 130 -3.25 -5.45 1.24
C PRO A 130 -3.16 -4.82 2.63
N ALA A 131 -3.14 -5.65 3.67
CA ALA A 131 -3.03 -5.18 5.05
C ALA A 131 -1.63 -4.63 5.33
N ASN A 132 -1.56 -3.50 6.04
CA ASN A 132 -0.30 -2.98 6.54
C ASN A 132 0.33 -3.89 7.60
N LYS A 133 1.65 -3.96 7.62
CA LYS A 133 2.47 -4.75 8.56
C LYS A 133 3.61 -3.92 9.10
N ILE A 134 4.16 -4.30 10.24
CA ILE A 134 5.45 -3.78 10.68
C ILE A 134 6.51 -4.37 9.74
N LEU A 135 7.16 -3.49 8.98
CA LEU A 135 8.14 -3.85 7.95
C LEU A 135 9.56 -3.91 8.53
N ASP A 136 9.86 -2.97 9.42
CA ASP A 136 11.15 -2.89 10.11
C ASP A 136 10.97 -2.48 11.57
N LEU A 137 11.94 -2.89 12.38
CA LEU A 137 12.07 -2.49 13.77
C LEU A 137 13.57 -2.41 14.10
N GLN A 138 14.10 -1.21 14.09
CA GLN A 138 15.52 -0.93 14.25
C GLN A 138 15.83 -0.33 15.61
N LEU A 139 16.86 -0.81 16.26
CA LEU A 139 17.44 -0.20 17.46
C LEU A 139 18.17 1.09 17.06
N ILE A 140 17.95 2.16 17.79
CA ILE A 140 18.63 3.45 17.61
C ILE A 140 19.71 3.57 18.70
N GLY A 141 20.97 3.56 18.29
CA GLY A 141 22.08 3.61 19.25
C GLY A 141 22.27 2.34 20.07
N SER A 142 23.02 2.42 21.13
CA SER A 142 23.22 1.33 22.10
C SER A 142 22.20 1.43 23.24
N PRO A 143 21.73 0.31 23.79
CA PRO A 143 20.95 0.32 25.01
C PRO A 143 21.72 0.96 26.17
N ILE A 144 21.02 1.61 27.06
CA ILE A 144 21.60 2.27 28.25
C ILE A 144 21.17 1.48 29.47
N VAL A 145 22.12 1.12 30.31
CA VAL A 145 21.86 0.48 31.62
C VAL A 145 21.85 1.57 32.69
N ASP A 146 20.71 1.73 33.35
CA ASP A 146 20.59 2.64 34.48
C ASP A 146 21.18 1.97 35.74
N SER A 147 22.50 2.03 35.86
CA SER A 147 23.25 1.49 36.97
C SER A 147 24.63 2.15 37.06
N SER A 148 25.06 2.55 38.25
CA SER A 148 26.41 3.07 38.48
C SER A 148 27.48 2.00 38.45
N LYS A 149 27.10 0.71 38.51
CA LYS A 149 28.03 -0.42 38.69
C LYS A 149 28.26 -1.24 37.41
N THR A 150 27.42 -1.08 36.40
CA THR A 150 27.56 -1.83 35.16
C THR A 150 27.10 -1.00 33.96
N SER A 151 27.73 -1.20 32.81
CA SER A 151 27.31 -0.62 31.53
C SER A 151 26.82 -1.73 30.58
N TRP A 152 26.19 -1.34 29.50
CA TRP A 152 25.72 -2.29 28.49
C TRP A 152 26.86 -3.18 27.95
N GLU A 153 28.01 -2.60 27.69
CA GLU A 153 29.17 -3.27 27.11
C GLU A 153 29.80 -4.28 28.08
N ASN A 154 29.59 -4.08 29.36
CA ASN A 154 30.12 -4.99 30.42
C ASN A 154 29.21 -6.19 30.70
N LEU A 155 28.02 -6.23 30.11
CA LEU A 155 27.13 -7.37 30.24
C LEU A 155 27.62 -8.56 29.40
N PRO A 156 27.53 -9.81 29.91
CA PRO A 156 27.84 -10.98 29.09
C PRO A 156 27.00 -11.04 27.79
N ASP A 157 27.61 -11.47 26.68
CA ASP A 157 26.97 -11.53 25.36
C ASP A 157 25.63 -12.25 25.38
N ARG A 158 25.53 -13.35 26.11
CA ARG A 158 24.27 -14.10 26.27
C ARG A 158 23.17 -13.26 26.94
N THR A 159 23.55 -12.44 27.91
CA THR A 159 22.62 -11.53 28.60
C THR A 159 22.20 -10.41 27.68
N GLN A 160 23.14 -9.78 26.98
CA GLN A 160 22.84 -8.76 25.99
C GLN A 160 21.86 -9.28 24.90
N ALA A 161 22.11 -10.46 24.34
CA ALA A 161 21.24 -11.06 23.32
C ALA A 161 19.84 -11.36 23.87
N ARG A 162 19.72 -11.85 25.12
CA ARG A 162 18.44 -12.10 25.78
C ARG A 162 17.67 -10.80 26.00
N VAL A 163 18.31 -9.79 26.55
CA VAL A 163 17.71 -8.47 26.83
C VAL A 163 17.28 -7.79 25.56
N LEU A 164 18.11 -7.77 24.51
CA LEU A 164 17.76 -7.21 23.20
C LEU A 164 16.52 -7.88 22.60
N ARG A 165 16.39 -9.21 22.76
CA ARG A 165 15.19 -9.92 22.30
C ARG A 165 13.95 -9.47 23.06
N GLN A 166 14.03 -9.34 24.37
CA GLN A 166 12.92 -8.86 25.21
C GLN A 166 12.55 -7.41 24.88
N LEU A 167 13.52 -6.51 24.74
CA LEU A 167 13.31 -5.13 24.33
C LEU A 167 12.61 -5.03 22.97
N ARG A 168 13.04 -5.84 21.98
CA ARG A 168 12.39 -5.87 20.66
C ARG A 168 10.94 -6.36 20.74
N LEU A 169 10.67 -7.38 21.55
CA LEU A 169 9.30 -7.87 21.73
C LEU A 169 8.41 -6.83 22.41
N ALA A 170 8.92 -6.17 23.46
CA ALA A 170 8.21 -5.10 24.15
C ALA A 170 7.97 -3.90 23.23
N ALA A 171 8.99 -3.48 22.47
CA ALA A 171 8.87 -2.40 21.49
C ALA A 171 7.80 -2.71 20.45
N ARG A 172 7.81 -3.93 19.89
CA ARG A 172 6.82 -4.36 18.92
C ARG A 172 5.39 -4.35 19.49
N LYS A 173 5.23 -4.83 20.72
CA LYS A 173 3.94 -4.83 21.40
C LYS A 173 3.43 -3.40 21.61
N LEU A 174 4.26 -2.53 22.18
CA LEU A 174 3.91 -1.14 22.44
C LEU A 174 3.52 -0.38 21.16
N ILE A 175 4.30 -0.53 20.10
CA ILE A 175 4.03 0.12 18.79
C ILE A 175 2.70 -0.34 18.19
N LEU A 176 2.34 -1.62 18.36
CA LEU A 176 1.03 -2.13 17.93
C LEU A 176 -0.11 -1.56 18.76
N GLU A 177 0.07 -1.50 20.10
CA GLU A 177 -0.90 -0.92 21.03
C GLU A 177 -1.10 0.58 20.80
N GLU A 178 -0.05 1.30 20.44
CA GLU A 178 -0.10 2.71 20.07
C GLU A 178 -0.71 2.98 18.69
N GLY A 179 -1.09 1.94 17.95
CA GLY A 179 -1.85 2.03 16.72
C GLY A 179 -1.05 2.45 15.48
N LEU A 180 0.25 2.13 15.40
CA LEU A 180 1.07 2.44 14.21
C LEU A 180 0.49 1.86 12.92
N LEU A 181 -0.13 0.66 12.94
CA LEU A 181 -0.76 0.08 11.77
C LEU A 181 -2.00 0.88 11.32
N ALA A 182 -2.78 1.38 12.27
CA ALA A 182 -3.94 2.23 11.95
C ALA A 182 -3.52 3.60 11.38
N GLU A 183 -2.39 4.13 11.83
CA GLU A 183 -1.77 5.33 11.26
C GLU A 183 -1.30 5.07 9.83
N ALA A 184 -0.58 3.97 9.60
CA ALA A 184 -0.14 3.54 8.28
C ALA A 184 -1.31 3.34 7.30
N ASP A 185 -2.41 2.73 7.77
CA ASP A 185 -3.65 2.58 6.99
C ASP A 185 -4.22 3.95 6.57
N ARG A 186 -4.32 4.89 7.50
CA ARG A 186 -4.89 6.22 7.23
C ARG A 186 -4.04 7.00 6.22
N GLU A 187 -2.74 7.03 6.43
CA GLU A 187 -1.80 7.72 5.54
C GLU A 187 -1.83 7.13 4.13
N PHE A 188 -1.85 5.81 4.03
CA PHE A 188 -1.91 5.15 2.74
C PHE A 188 -3.23 5.42 2.01
N LEU A 189 -4.35 5.32 2.73
CA LEU A 189 -5.68 5.61 2.17
C LEU A 189 -5.80 7.05 1.70
N ALA A 190 -5.32 8.01 2.49
CA ALA A 190 -5.34 9.42 2.11
C ALA A 190 -4.55 9.67 0.82
N ARG A 191 -3.38 9.06 0.67
CA ARG A 191 -2.57 9.18 -0.55
C ARG A 191 -3.24 8.56 -1.76
N ILE A 192 -3.82 7.35 -1.65
CA ILE A 192 -4.53 6.72 -2.76
C ILE A 192 -5.77 7.54 -3.17
N GLN A 193 -6.50 8.10 -2.20
CA GLN A 193 -7.63 8.98 -2.49
C GLN A 193 -7.19 10.24 -3.24
N ALA A 194 -6.06 10.84 -2.85
CA ALA A 194 -5.50 12.00 -3.54
C ALA A 194 -5.11 11.65 -5.00
N ILE A 195 -4.52 10.48 -5.23
CA ILE A 195 -4.19 9.99 -6.58
C ILE A 195 -5.45 9.78 -7.42
N ALA A 196 -6.47 9.15 -6.85
CA ALA A 196 -7.75 8.94 -7.55
C ALA A 196 -8.42 10.27 -7.93
N ALA A 197 -8.37 11.26 -7.04
CA ALA A 197 -8.87 12.61 -7.31
C ALA A 197 -8.09 13.30 -8.44
N GLN A 198 -6.76 13.17 -8.47
CA GLN A 198 -5.92 13.68 -9.58
C GLN A 198 -6.21 13.00 -10.92
N ALA A 199 -6.64 11.75 -10.87
CA ALA A 199 -7.03 10.98 -12.06
C ALA A 199 -8.51 11.17 -12.47
N ASP A 200 -9.25 12.05 -11.78
CA ASP A 200 -10.68 12.30 -12.02
C ASP A 200 -11.56 11.04 -11.87
N CYS A 201 -11.22 10.17 -10.93
CA CYS A 201 -11.97 8.94 -10.70
C CYS A 201 -12.40 8.77 -9.23
N ALA A 202 -13.57 8.15 -9.02
CA ALA A 202 -14.05 7.75 -7.71
C ALA A 202 -13.39 6.44 -7.29
N LEU A 203 -12.91 6.36 -6.06
CA LEU A 203 -12.24 5.19 -5.52
C LEU A 203 -13.19 4.38 -4.64
N VAL A 204 -13.33 3.09 -4.93
CA VAL A 204 -14.02 2.11 -4.08
C VAL A 204 -12.96 1.17 -3.51
N ILE A 205 -12.81 1.19 -2.18
CA ILE A 205 -11.76 0.45 -1.50
C ILE A 205 -12.32 -0.86 -0.95
N GLN A 206 -11.65 -1.96 -1.28
CA GLN A 206 -11.85 -3.26 -0.67
C GLN A 206 -10.59 -3.62 0.13
N LYS A 207 -10.71 -3.65 1.46
CA LYS A 207 -9.60 -4.17 2.29
C LYS A 207 -9.54 -5.68 2.14
N SER A 208 -8.37 -6.20 1.77
CA SER A 208 -8.11 -7.63 1.85
C SER A 208 -8.14 -8.02 3.33
N LYS A 209 -8.96 -9.03 3.69
CA LYS A 209 -8.85 -9.63 5.04
C LYS A 209 -7.44 -10.17 5.18
N ALA A 210 -6.77 -9.83 6.28
CA ALA A 210 -5.53 -10.49 6.66
C ALA A 210 -5.78 -12.01 6.71
N PRO A 211 -4.86 -12.82 6.18
CA PRO A 211 -4.94 -14.28 6.27
C PRO A 211 -4.88 -14.76 7.73
#